data_dfb610a7e3f5883a920781d6b21ae17d
#
_entry.id   dfb610a7e3f5883a920781d6b21ae17d
#
_cell.length_a   1.000
_cell.length_b   1.000
_cell.length_c   1.000
_cell.angle_alpha   90.00
_cell.angle_beta   90.00
_cell.angle_gamma   90.00
#
_symmetry.space_group_name_H-M   'P 1'
#
loop_
_entity.id
_entity.type
_entity.pdbx_description
1 polymer ?
#
loop_
_entity_poly.entity_id
_entity_poly.type
_entity_poly.pdbx_seq_one_letter_code
_entity_poly.pdbx_strand_id
1 'polypeptide(L)'
;DLSAARALADRIRSTSGVFDLEAKERQLADLDALTLAPDFWADQRTAQQTLRRAEDLRAEIATWRGLEARADELVTLAELVDESDDEELRAELEAKAAALSRDFERERTALLFSGPYDERNALLSISAGAGGTEANDWTEMLLRMYLRWA
;
A
#
# COMPACT_ATOMS: atom_id res chain seq x y z
N ASP A 1 -5.52 -15.59 17.77
CA ASP A 1 -6.84 -15.26 18.32
C ASP A 1 -7.76 -14.87 17.16
N LEU A 2 -8.87 -15.59 17.02
CA LEU A 2 -9.88 -15.42 15.96
C LEU A 2 -10.46 -13.99 15.94
N SER A 3 -10.67 -13.37 17.11
CA SER A 3 -11.19 -12.00 17.20
C SER A 3 -10.21 -10.98 16.57
N ALA A 4 -8.92 -11.13 16.81
CA ALA A 4 -7.89 -10.27 16.25
C ALA A 4 -7.75 -10.47 14.73
N ALA A 5 -7.85 -11.71 14.25
CA ALA A 5 -7.83 -12.02 12.82
C ALA A 5 -9.01 -11.37 12.08
N ARG A 6 -10.23 -11.50 12.63
CA ARG A 6 -11.44 -10.86 12.08
C ARG A 6 -11.33 -9.34 12.09
N ALA A 7 -10.85 -8.75 13.20
CA ALA A 7 -10.67 -7.30 13.28
C ALA A 7 -9.68 -6.77 12.24
N LEU A 8 -8.58 -7.50 11.98
CA LEU A 8 -7.63 -7.13 10.92
C LEU A 8 -8.26 -7.25 9.53
N ALA A 9 -9.00 -8.33 9.25
CA ALA A 9 -9.71 -8.53 8.00
C ALA A 9 -10.74 -7.40 7.75
N ASP A 10 -11.51 -7.02 8.74
CA ASP A 10 -12.50 -5.93 8.65
C ASP A 10 -11.83 -4.57 8.39
N ARG A 11 -10.68 -4.31 9.01
CA ARG A 11 -9.89 -3.09 8.74
C ARG A 11 -9.39 -3.06 7.30
N ILE A 12 -8.88 -4.17 6.76
CA ILE A 12 -8.42 -4.27 5.38
C ILE A 12 -9.59 -4.03 4.42
N ARG A 13 -10.73 -4.71 4.58
CA ARG A 13 -11.91 -4.53 3.72
C ARG A 13 -12.49 -3.12 3.81
N SER A 14 -12.54 -2.53 5.01
CA SER A 14 -12.99 -1.16 5.18
C SER A 14 -12.09 -0.15 4.45
N THR A 15 -10.77 -0.35 4.48
CA THR A 15 -9.82 0.51 3.77
C THR A 15 -9.94 0.32 2.27
N SER A 16 -10.06 -0.92 1.76
CA SER A 16 -10.30 -1.22 0.34
C SER A 16 -11.59 -0.55 -0.16
N GLY A 17 -12.65 -0.54 0.65
CA GLY A 17 -13.91 0.13 0.32
C GLY A 17 -13.78 1.64 0.18
N VAL A 18 -13.02 2.30 1.09
CA VAL A 18 -12.74 3.74 0.99
C VAL A 18 -11.89 4.06 -0.25
N PHE A 19 -11.02 3.15 -0.63
CA PHE A 19 -10.17 3.25 -1.81
C PHE A 19 -10.90 3.03 -3.14
N ASP A 20 -12.17 2.63 -3.08
CA ASP A 20 -13.05 2.37 -4.23
C ASP A 20 -12.44 1.39 -5.25
N LEU A 21 -12.03 0.23 -4.74
CA LEU A 21 -11.39 -0.81 -5.54
C LEU A 21 -12.24 -1.25 -6.73
N GLU A 22 -13.58 -1.32 -6.54
CA GLU A 22 -14.51 -1.67 -7.61
C GLU A 22 -14.56 -0.63 -8.74
N ALA A 23 -14.44 0.66 -8.43
CA ALA A 23 -14.36 1.69 -9.46
C ALA A 23 -13.04 1.59 -10.24
N LYS A 24 -11.95 1.24 -9.57
CA LYS A 24 -10.65 1.00 -10.22
C LYS A 24 -10.68 -0.22 -11.14
N GLU A 25 -11.35 -1.29 -10.74
CA GLU A 25 -11.56 -2.49 -11.58
C GLU A 25 -12.37 -2.14 -12.83
N ARG A 26 -13.44 -1.34 -12.69
CA ARG A 26 -14.21 -0.85 -13.84
C ARG A 26 -13.34 0.02 -14.75
N GLN A 27 -12.58 0.96 -14.18
CA GLN A 27 -11.67 1.80 -14.95
C GLN A 27 -10.61 0.97 -15.69
N LEU A 28 -10.06 -0.06 -15.08
CA LEU A 28 -9.11 -0.98 -15.73
C LEU A 28 -9.77 -1.70 -16.90
N ALA A 29 -11.00 -2.21 -16.72
CA ALA A 29 -11.75 -2.88 -17.78
C ALA A 29 -12.02 -1.94 -18.97
N ASP A 30 -12.34 -0.66 -18.71
CA ASP A 30 -12.53 0.35 -19.76
C ASP A 30 -11.21 0.63 -20.51
N LEU A 31 -10.08 0.74 -19.80
CA LEU A 31 -8.78 0.93 -20.42
C LEU A 31 -8.37 -0.30 -21.25
N ASP A 32 -8.58 -1.51 -20.74
CA ASP A 32 -8.30 -2.75 -21.47
C ASP A 32 -9.19 -2.86 -22.72
N ALA A 33 -10.46 -2.45 -22.65
CA ALA A 33 -11.33 -2.40 -23.83
C ALA A 33 -10.82 -1.42 -24.91
N LEU A 34 -10.28 -0.27 -24.51
CA LEU A 34 -9.68 0.69 -25.44
C LEU A 34 -8.49 0.10 -26.21
N THR A 35 -7.70 -0.79 -25.57
CA THR A 35 -6.55 -1.42 -26.22
C THR A 35 -6.94 -2.35 -27.37
N LEU A 36 -8.20 -2.79 -27.43
CA LEU A 36 -8.72 -3.67 -28.48
C LEU A 36 -9.24 -2.89 -29.71
N ALA A 37 -9.32 -1.56 -29.64
CA ALA A 37 -9.79 -0.74 -30.74
C ALA A 37 -8.82 -0.82 -31.94
N PRO A 38 -9.31 -0.95 -33.19
CA PRO A 38 -8.46 -1.08 -34.39
C PRO A 38 -7.50 0.09 -34.59
N ASP A 39 -7.88 1.26 -34.16
CA ASP A 39 -7.14 2.52 -34.22
C ASP A 39 -6.33 2.88 -32.97
N PHE A 40 -6.27 1.98 -31.99
CA PHE A 40 -5.57 2.21 -30.73
C PHE A 40 -4.12 2.70 -30.91
N TRP A 41 -3.43 2.19 -31.91
CA TRP A 41 -2.04 2.51 -32.21
C TRP A 41 -1.87 3.70 -33.16
N ALA A 42 -2.96 4.35 -33.62
CA ALA A 42 -2.88 5.51 -34.48
C ALA A 42 -2.13 6.69 -33.82
N ASP A 43 -2.25 6.84 -32.51
CA ASP A 43 -1.43 7.74 -31.69
C ASP A 43 -0.60 6.94 -30.69
N GLN A 44 0.66 6.72 -31.03
CA GLN A 44 1.58 5.94 -30.21
C GLN A 44 1.78 6.51 -28.80
N ARG A 45 1.76 7.84 -28.66
CA ARG A 45 1.95 8.50 -27.34
C ARG A 45 0.76 8.23 -26.42
N THR A 46 -0.44 8.41 -26.93
CA THR A 46 -1.69 8.15 -26.17
C THR A 46 -1.81 6.66 -25.85
N ALA A 47 -1.49 5.77 -26.81
CA ALA A 47 -1.48 4.33 -26.57
C ALA A 47 -0.54 3.93 -25.42
N GLN A 48 0.69 4.44 -25.41
CA GLN A 48 1.65 4.17 -24.32
C GLN A 48 1.18 4.70 -22.97
N GLN A 49 0.55 5.88 -22.92
CA GLN A 49 0.01 6.43 -21.68
C GLN A 49 -1.14 5.57 -21.15
N THR A 50 -2.04 5.12 -22.03
CA THR A 50 -3.15 4.23 -21.68
C THR A 50 -2.63 2.91 -21.10
N LEU A 51 -1.64 2.28 -21.75
CA LEU A 51 -1.05 1.03 -21.27
C LEU A 51 -0.37 1.18 -19.91
N ARG A 52 0.40 2.26 -19.73
CA ARG A 52 1.00 2.54 -18.41
C ARG A 52 -0.05 2.72 -17.32
N ARG A 53 -1.10 3.49 -17.61
CA ARG A 53 -2.20 3.68 -16.65
C ARG A 53 -2.92 2.38 -16.31
N ALA A 54 -3.16 1.51 -17.31
CA ALA A 54 -3.74 0.20 -17.09
C ALA A 54 -2.83 -0.70 -16.23
N GLU A 55 -1.51 -0.66 -16.46
CA GLU A 55 -0.54 -1.43 -15.67
C GLU A 55 -0.47 -0.95 -14.22
N ASP A 56 -0.42 0.37 -14.00
CA ASP A 56 -0.43 0.96 -12.65
C ASP A 56 -1.69 0.54 -11.88
N LEU A 57 -2.88 0.66 -12.51
CA LEU A 57 -4.15 0.23 -11.90
C LEU A 57 -4.17 -1.28 -11.61
N ARG A 58 -3.64 -2.10 -12.53
CA ARG A 58 -3.59 -3.56 -12.35
C ARG A 58 -2.72 -3.95 -11.16
N ALA A 59 -1.55 -3.31 -11.02
CA ALA A 59 -0.66 -3.53 -9.89
C ALA A 59 -1.32 -3.12 -8.56
N GLU A 60 -1.98 -1.97 -8.55
CA GLU A 60 -2.68 -1.44 -7.38
C GLU A 60 -3.84 -2.35 -6.95
N ILE A 61 -4.69 -2.77 -7.89
CA ILE A 61 -5.79 -3.72 -7.66
C ILE A 61 -5.25 -5.05 -7.13
N ALA A 62 -4.20 -5.59 -7.75
CA ALA A 62 -3.59 -6.87 -7.34
C ALA A 62 -3.06 -6.80 -5.90
N THR A 63 -2.45 -5.68 -5.50
CA THR A 63 -1.96 -5.47 -4.13
C THR A 63 -3.11 -5.53 -3.12
N TRP A 64 -4.19 -4.80 -3.34
CA TRP A 64 -5.33 -4.76 -2.41
C TRP A 64 -6.12 -6.06 -2.38
N ARG A 65 -6.37 -6.69 -3.55
CA ARG A 65 -7.00 -8.02 -3.60
C ARG A 65 -6.14 -9.09 -2.94
N GLY A 66 -4.82 -8.98 -3.06
CA GLY A 66 -3.89 -9.86 -2.34
C GLY A 66 -3.96 -9.72 -0.83
N LEU A 67 -4.12 -8.49 -0.31
CA LEU A 67 -4.34 -8.24 1.13
C LEU A 67 -5.67 -8.82 1.60
N GLU A 68 -6.77 -8.63 0.85
CA GLU A 68 -8.09 -9.19 1.16
C GLU A 68 -8.05 -10.73 1.19
N ALA A 69 -7.47 -11.37 0.18
CA ALA A 69 -7.36 -12.83 0.12
C ALA A 69 -6.57 -13.40 1.30
N ARG A 70 -5.43 -12.78 1.64
CA ARG A 70 -4.63 -13.17 2.81
C ARG A 70 -5.37 -12.95 4.13
N ALA A 71 -6.23 -11.93 4.21
CA ALA A 71 -7.06 -11.70 5.37
C ALA A 71 -8.12 -12.79 5.55
N ASP A 72 -8.73 -13.26 4.47
CA ASP A 72 -9.69 -14.38 4.48
C ASP A 72 -9.00 -15.69 4.87
N GLU A 73 -7.82 -15.97 4.33
CA GLU A 73 -7.00 -17.11 4.72
C GLU A 73 -6.63 -17.06 6.21
N LEU A 74 -6.29 -15.87 6.73
CA LEU A 74 -5.94 -15.68 8.13
C LEU A 74 -7.13 -15.98 9.06
N VAL A 75 -8.33 -15.56 8.70
CA VAL A 75 -9.56 -15.86 9.47
C VAL A 75 -9.83 -17.37 9.45
N THR A 76 -9.72 -18.03 8.29
CA THR A 76 -9.89 -19.48 8.19
C THR A 76 -8.86 -20.23 9.05
N LEU A 77 -7.60 -19.83 9.01
CA LEU A 77 -6.56 -20.42 9.86
C LEU A 77 -6.85 -20.20 11.34
N ALA A 78 -7.33 -19.01 11.73
CA ALA A 78 -7.69 -18.72 13.11
C ALA A 78 -8.86 -19.56 13.61
N GLU A 79 -9.84 -19.91 12.75
CA GLU A 79 -10.94 -20.82 13.07
C GLU A 79 -10.41 -22.24 13.32
N LEU A 80 -9.47 -22.73 12.48
CA LEU A 80 -8.84 -24.04 12.69
C LEU A 80 -8.02 -24.10 13.99
N VAL A 81 -7.30 -23.03 14.32
CA VAL A 81 -6.54 -22.93 15.59
C VAL A 81 -7.46 -22.91 16.80
N ASP A 82 -8.63 -22.29 16.70
CA ASP A 82 -9.62 -22.23 17.80
C ASP A 82 -10.26 -23.61 18.05
N GLU A 83 -10.37 -24.43 17.01
CA GLU A 83 -10.91 -25.80 17.09
C GLU A 83 -9.85 -26.86 17.48
N SER A 84 -8.56 -26.52 17.38
CA SER A 84 -7.44 -27.44 17.65
C SER A 84 -6.54 -26.89 18.78
N ASP A 85 -5.87 -27.82 19.49
CA ASP A 85 -4.83 -27.45 20.47
C ASP A 85 -3.42 -27.61 19.87
N ASP A 86 -3.29 -27.21 18.57
CA ASP A 86 -2.07 -27.34 17.78
C ASP A 86 -1.20 -26.07 17.91
N GLU A 87 -0.07 -26.22 18.57
CA GLU A 87 0.88 -25.13 18.83
C GLU A 87 1.61 -24.69 17.54
N GLU A 88 1.80 -25.60 16.57
CA GLU A 88 2.42 -25.27 15.28
C GLU A 88 1.50 -24.37 14.44
N LEU A 89 0.20 -24.70 14.37
CA LEU A 89 -0.80 -23.87 13.70
C LEU A 89 -0.95 -22.50 14.38
N ARG A 90 -0.84 -22.44 15.71
CA ARG A 90 -0.87 -21.19 16.46
C ARG A 90 0.32 -20.29 16.12
N ALA A 91 1.52 -20.85 16.06
CA ALA A 91 2.73 -20.11 15.67
C ALA A 91 2.66 -19.62 14.21
N GLU A 92 2.11 -20.43 13.30
CA GLU A 92 1.87 -20.04 11.91
C GLU A 92 0.87 -18.88 11.82
N LEU A 93 -0.24 -18.93 12.56
CA LEU A 93 -1.24 -17.88 12.62
C LEU A 93 -0.63 -16.55 13.06
N GLU A 94 0.19 -16.57 14.13
CA GLU A 94 0.85 -15.37 14.65
C GLU A 94 1.83 -14.77 13.62
N ALA A 95 2.63 -15.62 12.96
CA ALA A 95 3.57 -15.17 11.94
C ALA A 95 2.85 -14.55 10.73
N LYS A 96 1.79 -15.19 10.23
CA LYS A 96 0.96 -14.68 9.12
C LYS A 96 0.24 -13.39 9.49
N ALA A 97 -0.32 -13.30 10.69
CA ALA A 97 -1.00 -12.09 11.17
C ALA A 97 -0.02 -10.91 11.27
N ALA A 98 1.17 -11.12 11.80
CA ALA A 98 2.20 -10.09 11.90
C ALA A 98 2.70 -9.64 10.52
N ALA A 99 2.88 -10.56 9.57
CA ALA A 99 3.27 -10.23 8.20
C ALA A 99 2.18 -9.42 7.48
N LEU A 100 0.93 -9.89 7.53
CA LEU A 100 -0.21 -9.22 6.91
C LEU A 100 -0.42 -7.81 7.49
N SER A 101 -0.30 -7.65 8.82
CA SER A 101 -0.43 -6.36 9.47
C SER A 101 0.64 -5.37 9.01
N ARG A 102 1.90 -5.79 8.90
CA ARG A 102 2.99 -4.93 8.38
C ARG A 102 2.74 -4.51 6.93
N ASP A 103 2.36 -5.46 6.08
CA ASP A 103 2.09 -5.17 4.67
C ASP A 103 0.91 -4.21 4.52
N PHE A 104 -0.18 -4.44 5.26
CA PHE A 104 -1.35 -3.56 5.27
C PHE A 104 -1.00 -2.13 5.73
N GLU A 105 -0.24 -1.97 6.81
CA GLU A 105 0.14 -0.65 7.29
C GLU A 105 1.06 0.09 6.30
N ARG A 106 1.93 -0.62 5.60
CA ARG A 106 2.75 -0.04 4.52
C ARG A 106 1.86 0.49 3.39
N GLU A 107 0.94 -0.33 2.87
CA GLU A 107 0.04 0.08 1.78
C GLU A 107 -0.93 1.18 2.23
N ARG A 108 -1.44 1.10 3.46
CA ARG A 108 -2.27 2.16 4.03
C ARG A 108 -1.51 3.50 4.14
N THR A 109 -0.25 3.45 4.52
CA THR A 109 0.59 4.65 4.57
C THR A 109 0.84 5.20 3.17
N ALA A 110 1.09 4.34 2.17
CA ALA A 110 1.26 4.75 0.78
C ALA A 110 0.02 5.48 0.23
N LEU A 111 -1.20 5.10 0.64
CA LEU A 111 -2.42 5.82 0.26
C LEU A 111 -2.44 7.29 0.74
N LEU A 112 -1.80 7.60 1.86
CA LEU A 112 -1.72 8.97 2.37
C LEU A 112 -0.80 9.86 1.52
N PHE A 113 0.05 9.25 0.68
CA PHE A 113 1.01 9.90 -0.20
C PHE A 113 0.60 9.70 -1.68
N SER A 114 -0.70 9.84 -1.99
CA SER A 114 -1.24 9.70 -3.36
C SER A 114 -1.40 11.02 -4.12
N GLY A 115 -0.81 12.11 -3.63
CA GLY A 115 -0.82 13.41 -4.27
C GLY A 115 0.06 13.48 -5.52
N PRO A 116 -0.19 14.42 -6.44
CA PRO A 116 0.52 14.50 -7.73
C PRO A 116 2.02 14.79 -7.62
N TYR A 117 2.52 15.06 -6.42
CA TYR A 117 3.92 15.37 -6.13
C TYR A 117 4.57 14.36 -5.17
N ASP A 118 3.80 13.45 -4.55
CA ASP A 118 4.27 12.59 -3.47
C ASP A 118 5.27 11.52 -3.96
N GLU A 119 5.20 11.13 -5.24
CA GLU A 119 6.18 10.24 -5.87
C GLU A 119 7.45 10.95 -6.36
N ARG A 120 7.52 12.28 -6.21
CA ARG A 120 8.67 13.05 -6.70
C ARG A 120 9.73 13.18 -5.63
N ASN A 121 10.99 13.31 -6.09
CA ASN A 121 12.09 13.65 -5.21
C ASN A 121 11.84 14.99 -4.53
N ALA A 122 12.04 15.04 -3.21
CA ALA A 122 11.96 16.27 -2.43
C ALA A 122 13.34 16.91 -2.24
N LEU A 123 13.39 18.22 -2.31
CA LEU A 123 14.56 19.00 -1.91
C LEU A 123 14.30 19.55 -0.49
N LEU A 124 15.05 19.06 0.49
CA LEU A 124 14.97 19.53 1.86
C LEU A 124 16.09 20.53 2.13
N SER A 125 15.73 21.75 2.53
CA SER A 125 16.68 22.74 3.00
C SER A 125 16.48 22.98 4.49
N ILE A 126 17.55 22.86 5.27
CA ILE A 126 17.54 23.12 6.71
C ILE A 126 18.52 24.25 6.98
N SER A 127 18.05 25.32 7.62
CA SER A 127 18.88 26.48 7.97
C SER A 127 18.74 26.82 9.44
N ALA A 128 19.86 27.15 10.07
CA ALA A 128 19.86 27.67 11.43
C ALA A 128 19.21 29.07 11.48
N GLY A 129 18.35 29.30 12.49
CA GLY A 129 17.81 30.62 12.80
C GLY A 129 18.80 31.46 13.59
N ALA A 130 18.29 32.49 14.30
CA ALA A 130 19.11 33.47 15.06
C ALA A 130 19.75 32.94 16.36
N GLY A 131 19.86 31.63 16.55
CA GLY A 131 20.30 30.98 17.81
C GLY A 131 21.78 30.75 18.01
N GLY A 132 22.65 31.28 17.16
CA GLY A 132 24.11 31.14 17.29
C GLY A 132 24.60 29.65 17.12
N THR A 133 25.65 29.26 17.85
CA THR A 133 26.32 27.97 17.73
C THR A 133 25.37 26.82 18.05
N GLU A 134 24.51 26.90 19.07
CA GLU A 134 23.56 25.88 19.47
C GLU A 134 22.51 25.60 18.39
N ALA A 135 22.08 26.66 17.66
CA ALA A 135 21.16 26.51 16.54
C ALA A 135 21.81 25.78 15.35
N ASN A 136 23.09 25.97 15.13
CA ASN A 136 23.86 25.25 14.10
C ASN A 136 23.99 23.77 14.47
N ASP A 137 24.33 23.45 15.72
CA ASP A 137 24.44 22.08 16.22
C ASP A 137 23.10 21.33 16.10
N TRP A 138 21.99 22.01 16.44
CA TRP A 138 20.65 21.47 16.26
C TRP A 138 20.31 21.21 14.80
N THR A 139 20.66 22.12 13.90
CA THR A 139 20.46 21.98 12.46
C THR A 139 21.23 20.79 11.90
N GLU A 140 22.48 20.58 12.34
CA GLU A 140 23.28 19.42 11.95
C GLU A 140 22.67 18.10 12.46
N MET A 141 22.15 18.09 13.67
CA MET A 141 21.44 16.95 14.25
C MET A 141 20.19 16.59 13.44
N LEU A 142 19.39 17.57 13.04
CA LEU A 142 18.20 17.36 12.18
C LEU A 142 18.61 16.87 10.79
N LEU A 143 19.65 17.43 10.18
CA LEU A 143 20.17 16.96 8.89
C LEU A 143 20.56 15.49 8.97
N ARG A 144 21.28 15.09 10.01
CA ARG A 144 21.69 13.69 10.23
C ARG A 144 20.51 12.76 10.44
N MET A 145 19.46 13.23 11.14
CA MET A 145 18.22 12.50 11.32
C MET A 145 17.53 12.22 9.98
N TYR A 146 17.35 13.25 9.15
CA TYR A 146 16.71 13.10 7.84
C TYR A 146 17.52 12.25 6.86
N LEU A 147 18.87 12.38 6.84
CA LEU A 147 19.74 11.56 6.01
C LEU A 147 19.72 10.06 6.38
N ARG A 148 19.36 9.73 7.62
CA ARG A 148 19.20 8.33 8.06
C ARG A 148 17.81 7.79 7.82
N TRP A 149 16.84 8.68 7.70
CA TRP A 149 15.45 8.28 7.44
C TRP A 149 15.19 8.10 5.94
N ALA A 150 15.76 8.92 5.07
CA ALA A 150 15.64 8.83 3.61
C ALA A 150 16.49 7.68 3.04
#